data_f30562d4aeeda93253ab4fad55d2b179
#
_entry.id   f30562d4aeeda93253ab4fad55d2b179
#
_cell.length_a   1.000
_cell.length_b   1.000
_cell.length_c   1.000
_cell.angle_alpha   90.00
_cell.angle_beta   90.00
_cell.angle_gamma   90.00
#
_symmetry.space_group_name_H-M   'P 1'
#
loop_
_entity.id
_entity.type
_entity.pdbx_description
1 polymer ?
#
loop_
_entity_poly.entity_id
_entity_poly.type
_entity_poly.pdbx_seq_one_letter_code
_entity_poly.pdbx_strand_id
1 'polypeptide(L)'
;MRKIRFNGVYKDLLEEFVQFKRQCGFKYVTAEKMLVLFDKLTIERGETETSLGIELARAWAVKRPNETESYRYKRSVVFNQFALYLRQQDRPCSICHVPPYKTYFIPHIYSSKELEQIFSVCDNQVCMPIRRDSVMFVMPALLRFLLCTGLRIGEALGLLDTDVNLQNKMLIIRDSKNGKERLVPFSDSLATILTQYRIHRVRLNPSPSTSHFFLSARGRSLEPGDIYVCFKRILHKAGIPFKGNHYGPRVHDFRHTFAVRSLVHMLENGMDIYCSLPILSTYLGHQSLEATNKYVRLTKEM
;
A
#
# COMPACT_ATOMS: atom_id res chain seq x y z
N MET A 1 -14.08 -2.03 13.28
CA MET A 1 -12.82 -1.39 13.70
C MET A 1 -12.90 -1.04 15.17
N ARG A 2 -11.87 -1.36 15.99
CA ARG A 2 -11.83 -0.89 17.39
C ARG A 2 -11.80 0.64 17.39
N LYS A 3 -12.75 1.29 18.08
CA LYS A 3 -12.80 2.74 18.26
C LYS A 3 -11.52 3.14 19.03
N ILE A 4 -10.65 3.89 18.40
CA ILE A 4 -9.45 4.44 19.04
C ILE A 4 -9.94 5.45 20.08
N ARG A 5 -9.42 5.40 21.30
CA ARG A 5 -9.78 6.31 22.40
C ARG A 5 -8.54 7.10 22.82
N PHE A 6 -8.70 8.38 22.95
CA PHE A 6 -7.75 9.26 23.63
C PHE A 6 -8.11 9.35 25.11
N ASN A 7 -7.13 9.53 25.98
CA ASN A 7 -7.34 9.50 27.43
C ASN A 7 -6.64 10.67 28.17
N GLY A 8 -5.77 11.43 27.48
CA GLY A 8 -5.05 12.57 28.04
C GLY A 8 -5.86 13.86 28.02
N VAL A 9 -5.23 14.94 28.46
CA VAL A 9 -5.82 16.29 28.57
C VAL A 9 -6.34 16.84 27.22
N TYR A 10 -5.77 16.38 26.10
CA TYR A 10 -6.16 16.77 24.74
C TYR A 10 -7.27 15.90 24.13
N LYS A 11 -7.85 14.98 24.88
CA LYS A 11 -8.82 13.98 24.36
C LYS A 11 -9.86 14.58 23.44
N ASP A 12 -10.62 15.54 23.94
CA ASP A 12 -11.76 16.11 23.21
C ASP A 12 -11.29 16.85 21.93
N LEU A 13 -10.21 17.62 22.05
CA LEU A 13 -9.60 18.36 20.95
C LEU A 13 -9.03 17.43 19.85
N LEU A 14 -8.47 16.29 20.24
CA LEU A 14 -7.97 15.28 19.29
C LEU A 14 -9.12 14.56 18.60
N GLU A 15 -10.20 14.24 19.32
CA GLU A 15 -11.42 13.64 18.74
C GLU A 15 -12.06 14.61 17.72
N GLU A 16 -12.23 15.88 18.08
CA GLU A 16 -12.74 16.93 17.19
C GLU A 16 -11.87 17.09 15.93
N PHE A 17 -10.56 17.17 16.11
CA PHE A 17 -9.63 17.29 14.99
C PHE A 17 -9.68 16.11 14.04
N VAL A 18 -9.71 14.88 14.56
CA VAL A 18 -9.85 13.68 13.73
C VAL A 18 -11.18 13.68 12.98
N GLN A 19 -12.27 14.08 13.64
CA GLN A 19 -13.58 14.20 13.01
C GLN A 19 -13.58 15.28 11.91
N PHE A 20 -13.00 16.44 12.16
CA PHE A 20 -12.83 17.50 11.17
C PHE A 20 -12.06 17.01 9.94
N LYS A 21 -10.94 16.29 10.12
CA LYS A 21 -10.18 15.71 8.99
C LYS A 21 -11.01 14.70 8.20
N ARG A 22 -11.83 13.89 8.85
CA ARG A 22 -12.73 12.94 8.19
C ARG A 22 -13.84 13.64 7.40
N GLN A 23 -14.41 14.71 7.94
CA GLN A 23 -15.37 15.55 7.22
C GLN A 23 -14.76 16.22 5.97
N CYS A 24 -13.45 16.55 6.01
CA CYS A 24 -12.70 17.00 4.85
C CYS A 24 -12.36 15.86 3.84
N GLY A 25 -12.89 14.65 4.01
CA GLY A 25 -12.71 13.52 3.09
C GLY A 25 -11.47 12.66 3.32
N PHE A 26 -10.69 12.89 4.39
CA PHE A 26 -9.52 12.07 4.72
C PHE A 26 -9.91 10.83 5.54
N LYS A 27 -9.43 9.64 5.17
CA LYS A 27 -9.60 8.42 6.00
C LYS A 27 -8.92 8.53 7.37
N TYR A 28 -7.84 9.25 7.48
CA TYR A 28 -7.05 9.66 8.64
C TYR A 28 -6.63 8.54 9.62
N VAL A 29 -6.68 7.27 9.21
CA VAL A 29 -6.45 6.09 10.07
C VAL A 29 -5.03 6.05 10.64
N THR A 30 -4.02 6.26 9.78
CA THR A 30 -2.60 6.22 10.22
C THR A 30 -2.24 7.45 11.06
N ALA A 31 -2.74 8.62 10.68
CA ALA A 31 -2.52 9.85 11.42
C ALA A 31 -3.16 9.79 12.82
N GLU A 32 -4.37 9.25 12.94
CA GLU A 32 -5.03 9.01 14.24
C GLU A 32 -4.18 8.12 15.17
N LYS A 33 -3.55 7.06 14.65
CA LYS A 33 -2.61 6.23 15.44
C LYS A 33 -1.39 7.03 15.92
N MET A 34 -0.90 7.99 15.13
CA MET A 34 0.19 8.88 15.54
C MET A 34 -0.27 9.85 16.64
N LEU A 35 -1.52 10.33 16.58
CA LEU A 35 -2.09 11.18 17.63
C LEU A 35 -2.32 10.41 18.94
N VAL A 36 -2.64 9.10 18.89
CA VAL A 36 -2.65 8.27 20.12
C VAL A 36 -1.28 8.22 20.79
N LEU A 37 -0.21 8.16 19.99
CA LEU A 37 1.15 8.19 20.54
C LEU A 37 1.49 9.58 21.14
N PHE A 38 0.90 10.65 20.61
CA PHE A 38 1.00 11.99 21.19
C PHE A 38 0.22 12.07 22.50
N ASP A 39 -1.01 11.61 22.52
CA ASP A 39 -1.85 11.54 23.74
C ASP A 39 -1.16 10.76 24.87
N LYS A 40 -0.52 9.64 24.57
CA LYS A 40 0.28 8.90 25.55
C LYS A 40 1.45 9.72 26.10
N LEU A 41 2.17 10.45 25.23
CA LEU A 41 3.27 11.30 25.67
C LEU A 41 2.78 12.39 26.64
N THR A 42 1.61 12.99 26.39
CA THR A 42 1.05 14.01 27.29
C THR A 42 0.70 13.45 28.67
N ILE A 43 0.17 12.23 28.71
CA ILE A 43 -0.11 11.51 29.96
C ILE A 43 1.20 11.17 30.71
N GLU A 44 2.20 10.63 30.01
CA GLU A 44 3.51 10.28 30.58
C GLU A 44 4.24 11.49 31.15
N ARG A 45 4.02 12.69 30.60
CA ARG A 45 4.59 13.94 31.06
C ARG A 45 3.76 14.63 32.16
N GLY A 46 2.56 14.14 32.45
CA GLY A 46 1.65 14.75 33.41
C GLY A 46 1.12 16.12 32.96
N GLU A 47 0.94 16.31 31.64
CA GLU A 47 0.40 17.57 31.12
C GLU A 47 -1.04 17.76 31.63
N THR A 48 -1.33 18.93 32.20
CA THR A 48 -2.63 19.29 32.80
C THR A 48 -3.39 20.33 31.98
N GLU A 49 -2.68 21.06 31.12
CA GLU A 49 -3.25 22.10 30.27
C GLU A 49 -3.25 21.72 28.78
N THR A 50 -4.17 22.32 28.05
CA THR A 50 -4.29 22.10 26.59
C THR A 50 -3.46 23.10 25.75
N SER A 51 -2.41 23.66 26.32
CA SER A 51 -1.47 24.57 25.65
C SER A 51 -0.34 23.75 25.01
N LEU A 52 -0.21 23.78 23.67
CA LEU A 52 0.93 23.16 23.00
C LEU A 52 2.19 24.02 23.13
N GLY A 53 2.82 23.97 24.30
CA GLY A 53 4.05 24.70 24.60
C GLY A 53 5.25 24.19 23.78
N ILE A 54 6.31 25.00 23.72
CA ILE A 54 7.55 24.68 22.98
C ILE A 54 8.24 23.44 23.54
N GLU A 55 8.17 23.20 24.84
CA GLU A 55 8.78 22.04 25.48
C GLU A 55 8.09 20.73 25.08
N LEU A 56 6.76 20.73 24.98
CA LEU A 56 6.00 19.57 24.50
C LEU A 56 6.27 19.31 23.00
N ALA A 57 6.34 20.37 22.18
CA ALA A 57 6.68 20.26 20.78
C ALA A 57 8.10 19.70 20.56
N ARG A 58 9.08 20.16 21.38
CA ARG A 58 10.45 19.61 21.37
C ARG A 58 10.49 18.13 21.79
N ALA A 59 9.82 17.79 22.89
CA ALA A 59 9.72 16.41 23.36
C ALA A 59 9.10 15.48 22.30
N TRP A 60 8.06 15.95 21.62
CA TRP A 60 7.47 15.20 20.50
C TRP A 60 8.43 15.04 19.31
N ALA A 61 9.26 16.05 19.03
CA ALA A 61 10.21 16.02 17.92
C ALA A 61 11.42 15.10 18.16
N VAL A 62 11.70 14.66 19.40
CA VAL A 62 12.80 13.76 19.72
C VAL A 62 12.61 12.42 19.01
N LYS A 63 13.68 11.93 18.35
CA LYS A 63 13.68 10.61 17.70
C LYS A 63 13.55 9.50 18.74
N ARG A 64 12.64 8.56 18.51
CA ARG A 64 12.41 7.40 19.37
C ARG A 64 13.37 6.26 19.02
N PRO A 65 13.68 5.35 19.96
CA PRO A 65 14.39 4.13 19.64
C PRO A 65 13.70 3.35 18.51
N ASN A 66 14.47 2.82 17.57
CA ASN A 66 13.97 2.06 16.41
C ASN A 66 13.02 2.82 15.48
N GLU A 67 12.95 4.14 15.57
CA GLU A 67 12.14 4.99 14.69
C GLU A 67 12.94 5.37 13.43
N THR A 68 12.31 5.27 12.25
CA THR A 68 12.90 5.79 11.00
C THR A 68 12.70 7.30 10.89
N GLU A 69 13.62 8.02 10.22
CA GLU A 69 13.47 9.46 9.98
C GLU A 69 12.18 9.78 9.22
N SER A 70 11.79 8.92 8.29
CA SER A 70 10.53 9.06 7.58
C SER A 70 9.31 9.02 8.50
N TYR A 71 9.30 8.13 9.49
CA TYR A 71 8.17 8.03 10.43
C TYR A 71 8.18 9.22 11.40
N ARG A 72 9.35 9.59 11.92
CA ARG A 72 9.56 10.79 12.75
C ARG A 72 9.01 12.04 12.06
N TYR A 73 9.42 12.27 10.82
CA TYR A 73 8.93 13.39 10.02
C TYR A 73 7.40 13.36 9.85
N LYS A 74 6.84 12.22 9.46
CA LYS A 74 5.39 12.08 9.27
C LYS A 74 4.59 12.38 10.52
N ARG A 75 5.00 11.87 11.70
CA ARG A 75 4.28 12.14 12.95
C ARG A 75 4.40 13.60 13.37
N SER A 76 5.52 14.25 13.07
CA SER A 76 5.70 15.69 13.34
C SER A 76 4.83 16.54 12.40
N VAL A 77 4.65 16.13 11.14
CA VAL A 77 3.69 16.78 10.23
C VAL A 77 2.25 16.66 10.76
N VAL A 78 1.86 15.47 11.24
CA VAL A 78 0.52 15.27 11.84
C VAL A 78 0.33 16.14 13.08
N PHE A 79 1.33 16.22 13.96
CA PHE A 79 1.31 17.12 15.12
C PHE A 79 1.16 18.59 14.70
N ASN A 80 1.95 19.02 13.71
CA ASN A 80 1.88 20.40 13.22
C ASN A 80 0.51 20.74 12.61
N GLN A 81 -0.13 19.77 11.94
CA GLN A 81 -1.51 19.96 11.46
C GLN A 81 -2.49 20.13 12.61
N PHE A 82 -2.32 19.41 13.71
CA PHE A 82 -3.13 19.59 14.93
C PHE A 82 -2.85 20.93 15.59
N ALA A 83 -1.59 21.33 15.73
CA ALA A 83 -1.21 22.64 16.29
C ALA A 83 -1.79 23.80 15.47
N LEU A 84 -1.75 23.72 14.13
CA LEU A 84 -2.36 24.72 13.25
C LEU A 84 -3.89 24.76 13.38
N TYR A 85 -4.54 23.60 13.56
CA TYR A 85 -5.98 23.53 13.82
C TYR A 85 -6.34 24.24 15.13
N LEU A 86 -5.56 24.06 16.21
CA LEU A 86 -5.77 24.76 17.48
C LEU A 86 -5.53 26.25 17.37
N ARG A 87 -4.55 26.69 16.57
CA ARG A 87 -4.31 28.13 16.31
C ARG A 87 -5.50 28.79 15.61
N GLN A 88 -6.22 28.08 14.76
CA GLN A 88 -7.46 28.62 14.14
C GLN A 88 -8.60 28.80 15.15
N GLN A 89 -8.46 28.24 16.34
CA GLN A 89 -9.38 28.41 17.48
C GLN A 89 -8.82 29.38 18.55
N ASP A 90 -7.92 30.30 18.16
CA ASP A 90 -7.26 31.27 19.00
C ASP A 90 -6.47 30.66 20.17
N ARG A 91 -6.01 29.42 20.04
CA ARG A 91 -5.16 28.75 21.03
C ARG A 91 -3.68 28.89 20.64
N PRO A 92 -2.83 29.51 21.47
CA PRO A 92 -1.41 29.63 21.18
C PRO A 92 -0.75 28.24 21.19
N CYS A 93 -0.08 27.86 20.08
CA CYS A 93 0.55 26.58 19.95
C CYS A 93 1.92 26.69 19.29
N SER A 94 2.87 25.90 19.77
CA SER A 94 4.18 25.72 19.16
C SER A 94 4.14 24.58 18.14
N ILE A 95 4.94 24.69 17.07
CA ILE A 95 5.09 23.66 16.05
C ILE A 95 6.41 22.93 16.23
N CYS A 96 6.44 21.65 15.82
CA CYS A 96 7.67 20.89 15.73
C CYS A 96 8.49 21.31 14.51
N HIS A 97 9.77 21.55 14.71
CA HIS A 97 10.71 21.71 13.60
C HIS A 97 11.51 20.43 13.41
N VAL A 98 11.18 19.67 12.38
CA VAL A 98 11.90 18.45 11.99
C VAL A 98 12.32 18.61 10.54
N PRO A 99 13.62 18.54 10.23
CA PRO A 99 14.09 18.70 8.86
C PRO A 99 13.54 17.58 7.96
N PRO A 100 13.31 17.86 6.66
CA PRO A 100 12.90 16.85 5.71
C PRO A 100 13.96 15.76 5.60
N TYR A 101 13.52 14.53 5.46
CA TYR A 101 14.41 13.37 5.30
C TYR A 101 14.63 13.04 3.82
N LYS A 102 15.86 12.60 3.50
CA LYS A 102 16.16 12.06 2.17
C LYS A 102 15.95 10.54 2.17
N THR A 103 15.24 10.03 1.18
CA THR A 103 15.12 8.59 0.94
C THR A 103 15.93 8.23 -0.30
N TYR A 104 16.83 7.26 -0.15
CA TYR A 104 17.61 6.69 -1.26
C TYR A 104 17.03 5.34 -1.70
N PHE A 105 15.72 5.18 -1.53
CA PHE A 105 15.08 3.92 -1.88
C PHE A 105 15.07 3.73 -3.40
N ILE A 106 15.74 2.68 -3.87
CA ILE A 106 15.68 2.18 -5.24
C ILE A 106 14.79 0.93 -5.22
N PRO A 107 13.68 0.90 -5.98
CA PRO A 107 12.85 -0.29 -6.06
C PRO A 107 13.59 -1.43 -6.76
N HIS A 108 13.32 -2.67 -6.34
CA HIS A 108 13.79 -3.85 -7.06
C HIS A 108 12.95 -4.04 -8.34
N ILE A 109 13.62 -4.17 -9.48
CA ILE A 109 12.98 -4.51 -10.75
C ILE A 109 13.28 -5.98 -11.02
N TYR A 110 12.24 -6.81 -11.03
CA TYR A 110 12.40 -8.25 -11.25
C TYR A 110 12.86 -8.54 -12.66
N SER A 111 13.99 -9.25 -12.77
CA SER A 111 14.46 -9.83 -14.03
C SER A 111 13.54 -10.95 -14.52
N SER A 112 13.61 -11.31 -15.80
CA SER A 112 12.83 -12.42 -16.35
C SER A 112 13.16 -13.73 -15.63
N LYS A 113 14.43 -13.98 -15.32
CA LYS A 113 14.88 -15.16 -14.57
C LYS A 113 14.29 -15.23 -13.16
N GLU A 114 14.28 -14.12 -12.41
CA GLU A 114 13.66 -14.07 -11.08
C GLU A 114 12.15 -14.33 -11.15
N LEU A 115 11.46 -13.77 -12.16
CA LEU A 115 10.02 -14.02 -12.36
C LEU A 115 9.75 -15.48 -12.68
N GLU A 116 10.54 -16.12 -13.55
CA GLU A 116 10.43 -17.54 -13.85
C GLU A 116 10.61 -18.40 -12.59
N GLN A 117 11.63 -18.11 -11.78
CA GLN A 117 11.87 -18.80 -10.51
C GLN A 117 10.70 -18.63 -9.54
N ILE A 118 10.18 -17.40 -9.37
CA ILE A 118 9.04 -17.12 -8.51
C ILE A 118 7.80 -17.88 -8.97
N PHE A 119 7.49 -17.84 -10.27
CA PHE A 119 6.30 -18.50 -10.80
C PHE A 119 6.44 -20.02 -10.80
N SER A 120 7.62 -20.56 -11.07
CA SER A 120 7.89 -21.99 -10.93
C SER A 120 7.63 -22.48 -9.51
N VAL A 121 8.09 -21.75 -8.50
CA VAL A 121 7.77 -22.06 -7.09
C VAL A 121 6.27 -21.98 -6.82
N CYS A 122 5.57 -20.99 -7.37
CA CYS A 122 4.13 -20.86 -7.18
C CYS A 122 3.33 -21.99 -7.81
N ASP A 123 3.68 -22.40 -9.03
CA ASP A 123 2.94 -23.39 -9.81
C ASP A 123 3.20 -24.83 -9.33
N ASN A 124 4.41 -25.10 -8.82
CA ASN A 124 4.79 -26.43 -8.30
C ASN A 124 4.40 -26.65 -6.83
N GLN A 125 3.68 -25.71 -6.20
CA GLN A 125 3.22 -25.89 -4.82
C GLN A 125 2.05 -26.88 -4.79
N VAL A 126 2.27 -28.03 -4.19
CA VAL A 126 1.18 -28.93 -3.81
C VAL A 126 0.39 -28.27 -2.69
N CYS A 127 -0.83 -27.83 -2.97
CA CYS A 127 -1.77 -27.37 -1.94
C CYS A 127 -2.14 -28.56 -1.07
N MET A 128 -1.44 -28.74 0.06
CA MET A 128 -1.81 -29.76 1.04
C MET A 128 -3.23 -29.49 1.56
N PRO A 129 -4.17 -30.45 1.47
CA PRO A 129 -5.56 -30.28 1.91
C PRO A 129 -5.69 -29.89 3.37
N ILE A 130 -4.68 -30.22 4.19
CA ILE A 130 -4.63 -30.01 5.64
C ILE A 130 -4.50 -28.52 6.02
N ARG A 131 -3.98 -27.68 5.14
CA ARG A 131 -3.85 -26.23 5.38
C ARG A 131 -4.87 -25.43 4.57
N ARG A 132 -6.15 -25.65 4.82
CA ARG A 132 -7.26 -24.94 4.16
C ARG A 132 -7.23 -23.42 4.30
N ASP A 133 -6.42 -22.84 5.20
CA ASP A 133 -6.16 -21.39 5.30
C ASP A 133 -4.95 -20.93 4.48
N SER A 134 -4.44 -21.78 3.60
CA SER A 134 -3.25 -21.43 2.85
C SER A 134 -3.52 -20.30 1.86
N VAL A 135 -2.89 -19.18 2.09
CA VAL A 135 -2.78 -18.05 1.15
C VAL A 135 -2.06 -18.50 -0.14
N MET A 136 -1.33 -19.63 -0.10
CA MET A 136 -0.61 -20.18 -1.25
C MET A 136 -1.51 -20.46 -2.45
N PHE A 137 -2.77 -20.83 -2.22
CA PHE A 137 -3.74 -21.06 -3.29
C PHE A 137 -3.90 -19.87 -4.24
N VAL A 138 -3.91 -18.66 -3.70
CA VAL A 138 -4.13 -17.43 -4.47
C VAL A 138 -2.85 -16.90 -5.11
N MET A 139 -1.67 -17.24 -4.57
CA MET A 139 -0.40 -16.62 -4.97
C MET A 139 -0.08 -16.71 -6.47
N PRO A 140 -0.28 -17.86 -7.16
CA PRO A 140 0.01 -17.97 -8.59
C PRO A 140 -0.76 -16.96 -9.44
N ALA A 141 -2.06 -16.79 -9.15
CA ALA A 141 -2.93 -15.86 -9.86
C ALA A 141 -2.67 -14.40 -9.42
N LEU A 142 -2.55 -14.15 -8.11
CA LEU A 142 -2.38 -12.81 -7.57
C LEU A 142 -1.06 -12.16 -7.99
N LEU A 143 0.06 -12.90 -7.99
CA LEU A 143 1.35 -12.33 -8.38
C LEU A 143 1.40 -12.01 -9.88
N ARG A 144 0.84 -12.88 -10.72
CA ARG A 144 0.68 -12.60 -12.18
C ARG A 144 -0.24 -11.40 -12.40
N PHE A 145 -1.34 -11.33 -11.66
CA PHE A 145 -2.24 -10.19 -11.70
C PHE A 145 -1.53 -8.88 -11.37
N LEU A 146 -0.74 -8.84 -10.28
CA LEU A 146 0.03 -7.65 -9.89
C LEU A 146 1.10 -7.29 -10.93
N LEU A 147 1.76 -8.30 -11.54
CA LEU A 147 2.75 -8.08 -12.59
C LEU A 147 2.11 -7.53 -13.87
N CYS A 148 0.93 -8.02 -14.27
CA CYS A 148 0.28 -7.65 -15.52
C CYS A 148 -0.54 -6.35 -15.43
N THR A 149 -0.93 -5.92 -14.23
CA THR A 149 -1.78 -4.72 -14.03
C THR A 149 -1.07 -3.59 -13.30
N GLY A 150 0.04 -3.86 -12.64
CA GLY A 150 0.72 -2.87 -11.80
C GLY A 150 -0.12 -2.32 -10.64
N LEU A 151 -1.24 -2.95 -10.28
CA LEU A 151 -2.10 -2.49 -9.18
C LEU A 151 -1.40 -2.56 -7.82
N ARG A 152 -1.85 -1.72 -6.88
CA ARG A 152 -1.41 -1.85 -5.49
C ARG A 152 -2.02 -3.10 -4.86
N ILE A 153 -1.29 -3.76 -3.96
CA ILE A 153 -1.81 -4.96 -3.27
C ILE A 153 -3.17 -4.70 -2.60
N GLY A 154 -3.35 -3.54 -1.99
CA GLY A 154 -4.63 -3.19 -1.35
C GLY A 154 -5.77 -2.98 -2.37
N GLU A 155 -5.48 -2.46 -3.57
CA GLU A 155 -6.45 -2.37 -4.66
C GLU A 155 -6.83 -3.77 -5.17
N ALA A 156 -5.85 -4.65 -5.37
CA ALA A 156 -6.08 -6.03 -5.81
C ALA A 156 -6.91 -6.84 -4.80
N LEU A 157 -6.58 -6.78 -3.52
CA LEU A 157 -7.30 -7.51 -2.48
C LEU A 157 -8.68 -6.92 -2.18
N GLY A 158 -8.91 -5.65 -2.50
CA GLY A 158 -10.20 -4.97 -2.38
C GLY A 158 -11.16 -5.20 -3.54
N LEU A 159 -10.72 -5.82 -4.65
CA LEU A 159 -11.58 -6.12 -5.80
C LEU A 159 -12.72 -7.05 -5.42
N LEU A 160 -13.92 -6.71 -5.85
CA LEU A 160 -15.10 -7.56 -5.76
C LEU A 160 -15.26 -8.40 -7.05
N ASP A 161 -16.01 -9.47 -6.99
CA ASP A 161 -16.33 -10.28 -8.17
C ASP A 161 -17.01 -9.45 -9.27
N THR A 162 -17.84 -8.48 -8.89
CA THR A 162 -18.51 -7.55 -9.79
C THR A 162 -17.59 -6.54 -10.45
N ASP A 163 -16.40 -6.32 -9.89
CA ASP A 163 -15.42 -5.38 -10.43
C ASP A 163 -14.51 -6.00 -11.50
N VAL A 164 -14.57 -7.33 -11.68
CA VAL A 164 -13.73 -8.08 -12.62
C VAL A 164 -14.56 -8.60 -13.78
N ASN A 165 -14.53 -7.90 -14.89
CA ASN A 165 -15.18 -8.36 -16.13
C ASN A 165 -14.18 -9.15 -16.99
N LEU A 166 -14.26 -10.48 -16.91
CA LEU A 166 -13.35 -11.38 -17.65
C LEU A 166 -13.65 -11.40 -19.16
N GLN A 167 -14.89 -11.14 -19.58
CA GLN A 167 -15.27 -11.11 -21.01
C GLN A 167 -14.73 -9.86 -21.69
N ASN A 168 -14.97 -8.69 -21.08
CA ASN A 168 -14.51 -7.41 -21.61
C ASN A 168 -13.05 -7.08 -21.21
N LYS A 169 -12.40 -7.95 -20.41
CA LYS A 169 -11.01 -7.80 -19.93
C LYS A 169 -10.78 -6.46 -19.26
N MET A 170 -11.67 -6.09 -18.35
CA MET A 170 -11.70 -4.79 -17.69
C MET A 170 -11.89 -4.95 -16.19
N LEU A 171 -11.15 -4.14 -15.42
CA LEU A 171 -11.30 -4.01 -13.97
C LEU A 171 -11.86 -2.63 -13.62
N ILE A 172 -12.73 -2.59 -12.62
CA ILE A 172 -13.18 -1.34 -11.99
C ILE A 172 -12.43 -1.22 -10.66
N ILE A 173 -11.51 -0.27 -10.56
CA ILE A 173 -10.80 0.01 -9.31
C ILE A 173 -11.57 1.08 -8.56
N ARG A 174 -12.29 0.64 -7.51
CA ARG A 174 -13.02 1.52 -6.60
C ARG A 174 -12.12 1.91 -5.43
N ASP A 175 -12.47 2.99 -4.76
CA ASP A 175 -11.88 3.42 -3.49
C ASP A 175 -10.33 3.38 -3.48
N SER A 176 -9.69 3.86 -4.56
CA SER A 176 -8.23 4.01 -4.61
C SER A 176 -7.77 4.88 -3.43
N LYS A 177 -6.48 4.88 -3.12
CA LYS A 177 -5.89 5.71 -2.04
C LYS A 177 -6.32 7.19 -2.12
N ASN A 178 -6.81 7.63 -3.28
CA ASN A 178 -7.18 9.01 -3.61
C ASN A 178 -8.70 9.20 -3.79
N GLY A 179 -9.51 8.19 -3.49
CA GLY A 179 -10.97 8.22 -3.66
C GLY A 179 -11.45 8.24 -5.12
N LYS A 180 -10.55 8.14 -6.10
CA LYS A 180 -10.92 8.15 -7.52
C LYS A 180 -11.10 6.73 -8.05
N GLU A 181 -12.17 6.50 -8.76
CA GLU A 181 -12.39 5.26 -9.53
C GLU A 181 -11.64 5.32 -10.86
N ARG A 182 -11.20 4.17 -11.37
CA ARG A 182 -10.62 4.04 -12.70
C ARG A 182 -10.86 2.68 -13.31
N LEU A 183 -10.92 2.64 -14.62
CA LEU A 183 -10.95 1.41 -15.42
C LEU A 183 -9.51 0.99 -15.73
N VAL A 184 -9.25 -0.30 -15.63
CA VAL A 184 -7.94 -0.89 -15.92
C VAL A 184 -8.13 -2.07 -16.87
N PRO A 185 -7.76 -1.94 -18.15
CA PRO A 185 -7.79 -3.04 -19.10
C PRO A 185 -6.66 -4.04 -18.80
N PHE A 186 -6.88 -5.31 -19.18
CA PHE A 186 -5.87 -6.36 -19.04
C PHE A 186 -5.87 -7.30 -20.25
N SER A 187 -4.79 -8.08 -20.40
CA SER A 187 -4.53 -8.93 -21.54
C SER A 187 -5.32 -10.24 -21.55
N ASP A 188 -5.42 -10.90 -22.72
CA ASP A 188 -6.02 -12.21 -22.88
C ASP A 188 -5.33 -13.28 -22.02
N SER A 189 -4.00 -13.24 -21.95
CA SER A 189 -3.22 -14.16 -21.11
C SER A 189 -3.59 -14.03 -19.63
N LEU A 190 -3.79 -12.81 -19.13
CA LEU A 190 -4.25 -12.63 -17.75
C LEU A 190 -5.71 -13.06 -17.59
N ALA A 191 -6.59 -12.81 -18.57
CA ALA A 191 -7.98 -13.26 -18.53
C ALA A 191 -8.06 -14.80 -18.37
N THR A 192 -7.23 -15.54 -19.10
CA THR A 192 -7.14 -17.00 -18.98
C THR A 192 -6.76 -17.44 -17.56
N ILE A 193 -5.73 -16.82 -16.97
CA ILE A 193 -5.27 -17.13 -15.61
C ILE A 193 -6.36 -16.83 -14.58
N LEU A 194 -7.02 -15.68 -14.69
CA LEU A 194 -8.09 -15.28 -13.75
C LEU A 194 -9.33 -16.18 -13.89
N THR A 195 -9.64 -16.64 -15.10
CA THR A 195 -10.73 -17.61 -15.36
C THR A 195 -10.42 -18.93 -14.68
N GLN A 196 -9.22 -19.49 -14.86
CA GLN A 196 -8.78 -20.72 -14.19
C GLN A 196 -8.83 -20.56 -12.66
N TYR A 197 -8.30 -19.47 -12.14
CA TYR A 197 -8.37 -19.17 -10.70
C TYR A 197 -9.82 -19.16 -10.21
N ARG A 198 -10.73 -18.47 -10.90
CA ARG A 198 -12.16 -18.39 -10.55
C ARG A 198 -12.83 -19.76 -10.54
N ILE A 199 -12.55 -20.61 -11.53
CA ILE A 199 -13.07 -22.00 -11.60
C ILE A 199 -12.62 -22.78 -10.36
N HIS A 200 -11.33 -22.76 -10.05
CA HIS A 200 -10.79 -23.49 -8.89
C HIS A 200 -11.32 -22.92 -7.56
N ARG A 201 -11.43 -21.61 -7.45
CA ARG A 201 -11.98 -20.94 -6.28
C ARG A 201 -13.42 -21.36 -5.99
N VAL A 202 -14.28 -21.37 -7.03
CA VAL A 202 -15.71 -21.77 -6.91
C VAL A 202 -15.82 -23.25 -6.54
N ARG A 203 -14.97 -24.12 -7.08
CA ARG A 203 -14.95 -25.54 -6.70
C ARG A 203 -14.59 -25.76 -5.23
N LEU A 204 -13.64 -24.97 -4.70
CA LEU A 204 -13.21 -25.05 -3.30
C LEU A 204 -14.23 -24.42 -2.34
N ASN A 205 -14.86 -23.34 -2.77
CA ASN A 205 -15.79 -22.55 -1.96
C ASN A 205 -16.99 -22.10 -2.80
N PRO A 206 -18.02 -22.95 -2.94
CA PRO A 206 -19.24 -22.59 -3.70
C PRO A 206 -20.00 -21.39 -3.11
N SER A 207 -19.92 -21.21 -1.78
CA SER A 207 -20.59 -20.12 -1.06
C SER A 207 -19.56 -19.41 -0.16
N PRO A 208 -18.76 -18.50 -0.70
CA PRO A 208 -17.76 -17.79 0.09
C PRO A 208 -18.42 -16.80 1.06
N SER A 209 -17.76 -16.51 2.17
CA SER A 209 -18.23 -15.55 3.20
C SER A 209 -18.14 -14.09 2.77
N THR A 210 -17.59 -13.81 1.60
CA THR A 210 -17.33 -12.45 1.09
C THR A 210 -17.35 -12.44 -0.44
N SER A 211 -17.70 -11.29 -1.01
CA SER A 211 -17.75 -11.04 -2.44
C SER A 211 -16.41 -10.63 -3.07
N HIS A 212 -15.30 -10.69 -2.32
CA HIS A 212 -14.00 -10.35 -2.89
C HIS A 212 -13.56 -11.35 -3.97
N PHE A 213 -12.87 -10.83 -4.98
CA PHE A 213 -12.38 -11.67 -6.08
C PHE A 213 -11.25 -12.60 -5.63
N PHE A 214 -10.25 -12.09 -4.91
CA PHE A 214 -9.15 -12.89 -4.37
C PHE A 214 -9.48 -13.36 -2.96
N LEU A 215 -9.55 -14.69 -2.78
CA LEU A 215 -9.92 -15.34 -1.51
C LEU A 215 -8.87 -16.37 -1.11
N SER A 216 -8.79 -16.62 0.19
CA SER A 216 -8.07 -17.78 0.71
C SER A 216 -8.75 -19.09 0.29
N ALA A 217 -8.07 -20.23 0.46
CA ALA A 217 -8.64 -21.54 0.20
C ALA A 217 -9.92 -21.84 1.01
N ARG A 218 -10.21 -21.08 2.06
CA ARG A 218 -11.44 -21.18 2.89
C ARG A 218 -12.53 -20.16 2.50
N GLY A 219 -12.35 -19.40 1.43
CA GLY A 219 -13.32 -18.39 0.99
C GLY A 219 -13.34 -17.13 1.87
N ARG A 220 -12.27 -16.84 2.61
CA ARG A 220 -12.14 -15.61 3.41
C ARG A 220 -11.36 -14.55 2.66
N SER A 221 -11.65 -13.27 2.94
CA SER A 221 -10.85 -12.15 2.49
C SER A 221 -9.39 -12.27 2.97
N LEU A 222 -8.49 -11.68 2.20
CA LEU A 222 -7.04 -11.74 2.41
C LEU A 222 -6.54 -10.39 2.95
N GLU A 223 -5.57 -10.47 3.86
CA GLU A 223 -4.88 -9.29 4.36
C GLU A 223 -3.49 -9.16 3.70
N PRO A 224 -3.02 -7.92 3.41
CA PRO A 224 -1.70 -7.72 2.82
C PRO A 224 -0.56 -8.36 3.62
N GLY A 225 -0.70 -8.43 4.95
CA GLY A 225 0.29 -9.04 5.84
C GLY A 225 0.53 -10.52 5.53
N ASP A 226 -0.55 -11.28 5.28
CA ASP A 226 -0.47 -12.71 4.96
C ASP A 226 0.21 -12.95 3.61
N ILE A 227 -0.09 -12.08 2.62
CA ILE A 227 0.56 -12.10 1.31
C ILE A 227 2.06 -11.87 1.45
N TYR A 228 2.48 -10.88 2.26
CA TYR A 228 3.91 -10.58 2.47
C TYR A 228 4.66 -11.73 3.13
N VAL A 229 4.06 -12.38 4.12
CA VAL A 229 4.64 -13.56 4.78
C VAL A 229 4.79 -14.72 3.79
N CYS A 230 3.73 -14.98 3.02
CA CYS A 230 3.72 -16.02 2.01
C CYS A 230 4.76 -15.76 0.91
N PHE A 231 4.85 -14.51 0.43
CA PHE A 231 5.80 -14.11 -0.60
C PHE A 231 7.26 -14.27 -0.16
N LYS A 232 7.60 -13.96 1.09
CA LYS A 232 8.96 -14.21 1.62
C LYS A 232 9.34 -15.69 1.56
N ARG A 233 8.38 -16.60 1.81
CA ARG A 233 8.62 -18.04 1.66
C ARG A 233 8.85 -18.44 0.21
N ILE A 234 8.11 -17.82 -0.72
CA ILE A 234 8.31 -18.05 -2.17
C ILE A 234 9.70 -17.57 -2.59
N LEU A 235 10.13 -16.37 -2.20
CA LEU A 235 11.47 -15.85 -2.49
C LEU A 235 12.57 -16.78 -1.97
N HIS A 236 12.44 -17.25 -0.73
CA HIS A 236 13.40 -18.19 -0.15
C HIS A 236 13.49 -19.49 -0.96
N LYS A 237 12.36 -20.08 -1.36
CA LYS A 237 12.33 -21.28 -2.20
C LYS A 237 12.83 -21.05 -3.63
N ALA A 238 12.65 -19.84 -4.16
CA ALA A 238 13.16 -19.42 -5.46
C ALA A 238 14.66 -19.09 -5.45
N GLY A 239 15.32 -19.15 -4.28
CA GLY A 239 16.73 -18.78 -4.16
C GLY A 239 17.01 -17.27 -4.30
N ILE A 240 15.97 -16.44 -4.14
CA ILE A 240 16.09 -14.97 -4.27
C ILE A 240 16.29 -14.37 -2.87
N PRO A 241 17.43 -13.73 -2.58
CA PRO A 241 17.73 -13.24 -1.25
C PRO A 241 16.85 -12.03 -0.86
N PHE A 242 16.20 -12.11 0.29
CA PHE A 242 15.46 -10.99 0.86
C PHE A 242 16.40 -10.10 1.68
N LYS A 243 16.69 -8.90 1.15
CA LYS A 243 17.66 -7.94 1.74
C LYS A 243 17.05 -7.02 2.82
N GLY A 244 15.85 -7.32 3.31
CA GLY A 244 15.15 -6.50 4.30
C GLY A 244 14.01 -5.66 3.71
N ASN A 245 13.16 -5.11 4.60
CA ASN A 245 11.92 -4.44 4.19
C ASN A 245 12.12 -3.18 3.33
N HIS A 246 13.31 -2.54 3.39
CA HIS A 246 13.63 -1.33 2.64
C HIS A 246 14.47 -1.59 1.39
N TYR A 247 15.02 -2.80 1.22
CA TYR A 247 15.96 -3.12 0.15
C TYR A 247 15.41 -4.16 -0.84
N GLY A 248 14.18 -4.63 -0.62
CA GLY A 248 13.49 -5.60 -1.49
C GLY A 248 14.16 -6.96 -1.54
N PRO A 249 13.71 -7.84 -2.41
CA PRO A 249 12.52 -7.76 -3.27
C PRO A 249 11.20 -7.86 -2.46
N ARG A 250 10.15 -7.18 -2.92
CA ARG A 250 8.85 -7.11 -2.23
C ARG A 250 7.69 -7.29 -3.21
N VAL A 251 6.52 -7.62 -2.70
CA VAL A 251 5.28 -7.68 -3.51
C VAL A 251 5.02 -6.36 -4.26
N HIS A 252 5.30 -5.20 -3.66
CA HIS A 252 5.10 -3.92 -4.33
C HIS A 252 6.04 -3.69 -5.52
N ASP A 253 7.16 -4.40 -5.58
CA ASP A 253 8.14 -4.29 -6.67
C ASP A 253 7.63 -4.92 -7.97
N PHE A 254 6.58 -5.77 -7.95
CA PHE A 254 5.84 -6.16 -9.15
C PHE A 254 5.23 -4.95 -9.88
N ARG A 255 4.70 -3.98 -9.13
CA ARG A 255 4.19 -2.73 -9.72
C ARG A 255 5.31 -1.88 -10.31
N HIS A 256 6.46 -1.83 -9.67
CA HIS A 256 7.63 -1.13 -10.21
C HIS A 256 8.13 -1.81 -11.48
N THR A 257 8.20 -3.14 -11.49
CA THR A 257 8.56 -3.94 -12.67
C THR A 257 7.58 -3.73 -13.82
N PHE A 258 6.27 -3.77 -13.55
CA PHE A 258 5.24 -3.45 -14.54
C PHE A 258 5.45 -2.06 -15.13
N ALA A 259 5.64 -1.04 -14.29
CA ALA A 259 5.77 0.33 -14.74
C ALA A 259 7.01 0.54 -15.63
N VAL A 260 8.16 -0.03 -15.25
CA VAL A 260 9.39 0.07 -16.05
C VAL A 260 9.22 -0.69 -17.38
N ARG A 261 8.73 -1.93 -17.35
CA ARG A 261 8.51 -2.73 -18.59
C ARG A 261 7.50 -2.07 -19.52
N SER A 262 6.40 -1.52 -19.00
CA SER A 262 5.41 -0.80 -19.81
C SER A 262 6.02 0.45 -20.44
N LEU A 263 6.84 1.21 -19.71
CA LEU A 263 7.50 2.39 -20.25
C LEU A 263 8.51 2.02 -21.34
N VAL A 264 9.35 1.01 -21.11
CA VAL A 264 10.29 0.49 -22.12
C VAL A 264 9.53 0.05 -23.36
N HIS A 265 8.47 -0.73 -23.21
CA HIS A 265 7.66 -1.21 -24.34
C HIS A 265 7.02 -0.07 -25.15
N MET A 266 6.51 0.98 -24.49
CA MET A 266 5.97 2.16 -25.19
C MET A 266 7.06 2.87 -26.01
N LEU A 267 8.27 3.02 -25.44
CA LEU A 267 9.40 3.68 -26.12
C LEU A 267 9.92 2.83 -27.30
N GLU A 268 10.02 1.51 -27.14
CA GLU A 268 10.42 0.58 -28.21
C GLU A 268 9.43 0.57 -29.40
N ASN A 269 8.14 0.86 -29.12
CA ASN A 269 7.12 1.02 -30.15
C ASN A 269 7.03 2.47 -30.68
N GLY A 270 8.04 3.30 -30.43
CA GLY A 270 8.17 4.63 -31.01
C GLY A 270 7.33 5.72 -30.32
N MET A 271 6.72 5.43 -29.17
CA MET A 271 5.97 6.44 -28.44
C MET A 271 6.93 7.36 -27.69
N ASP A 272 6.72 8.67 -27.82
CA ASP A 272 7.50 9.68 -27.09
C ASP A 272 7.31 9.56 -25.57
N ILE A 273 8.38 9.83 -24.82
CA ILE A 273 8.39 9.71 -23.36
C ILE A 273 7.41 10.68 -22.68
N TYR A 274 7.24 11.88 -23.24
CA TYR A 274 6.32 12.89 -22.72
C TYR A 274 4.86 12.47 -22.90
N CYS A 275 4.56 11.64 -23.91
CA CYS A 275 3.25 11.00 -24.09
C CYS A 275 3.09 9.75 -23.22
N SER A 276 4.13 8.94 -23.08
CA SER A 276 4.11 7.67 -22.33
C SER A 276 3.90 7.88 -20.82
N LEU A 277 4.53 8.91 -20.24
CA LEU A 277 4.47 9.17 -18.81
C LEU A 277 3.05 9.51 -18.30
N PRO A 278 2.28 10.43 -18.92
CA PRO A 278 0.91 10.70 -18.51
C PRO A 278 -0.02 9.49 -18.64
N ILE A 279 0.12 8.70 -19.70
CA ILE A 279 -0.66 7.47 -19.92
C ILE A 279 -0.39 6.48 -18.77
N LEU A 280 0.89 6.20 -18.51
CA LEU A 280 1.29 5.29 -17.42
C LEU A 280 0.87 5.83 -16.04
N SER A 281 0.97 7.14 -15.82
CA SER A 281 0.55 7.81 -14.59
C SER A 281 -0.95 7.62 -14.33
N THR A 282 -1.77 7.83 -15.35
CA THR A 282 -3.23 7.67 -15.29
C THR A 282 -3.60 6.20 -15.03
N TYR A 283 -3.02 5.28 -15.78
CA TYR A 283 -3.24 3.84 -15.63
C TYR A 283 -2.91 3.37 -14.20
N LEU A 284 -1.75 3.77 -13.69
CA LEU A 284 -1.32 3.43 -12.33
C LEU A 284 -2.10 4.16 -11.24
N GLY A 285 -2.85 5.23 -11.55
CA GLY A 285 -3.55 6.06 -10.56
C GLY A 285 -2.58 6.80 -9.65
N HIS A 286 -1.56 7.46 -10.24
CA HIS A 286 -0.68 8.37 -9.52
C HIS A 286 -1.33 9.76 -9.37
N GLN A 287 -1.03 10.46 -8.27
CA GLN A 287 -1.53 11.82 -8.03
C GLN A 287 -0.71 12.88 -8.76
N SER A 288 0.54 12.57 -9.07
CA SER A 288 1.46 13.48 -9.77
C SER A 288 2.33 12.72 -10.76
N LEU A 289 2.75 13.40 -11.81
CA LEU A 289 3.70 12.87 -12.79
C LEU A 289 5.08 12.57 -12.16
N GLU A 290 5.48 13.30 -11.12
CA GLU A 290 6.71 13.03 -10.37
C GLU A 290 6.78 11.59 -9.82
N ALA A 291 5.63 11.07 -9.37
CA ALA A 291 5.55 9.69 -8.89
C ALA A 291 5.84 8.67 -10.02
N THR A 292 5.62 9.04 -11.28
CA THR A 292 5.90 8.20 -12.46
C THR A 292 7.29 8.50 -13.02
N ASN A 293 7.73 9.75 -12.99
CA ASN A 293 9.01 10.20 -13.56
C ASN A 293 10.24 9.46 -12.98
N LYS A 294 10.15 8.95 -11.76
CA LYS A 294 11.20 8.11 -11.17
C LYS A 294 11.49 6.84 -12.00
N TYR A 295 10.53 6.33 -12.75
CA TYR A 295 10.71 5.15 -13.59
C TYR A 295 11.59 5.41 -14.82
N VAL A 296 11.65 6.66 -15.30
CA VAL A 296 12.52 7.06 -16.42
C VAL A 296 14.01 6.81 -16.09
N ARG A 297 14.40 7.03 -14.84
CA ARG A 297 15.78 6.76 -14.41
C ARG A 297 16.10 5.26 -14.41
N LEU A 298 15.11 4.43 -14.11
CA LEU A 298 15.26 2.98 -14.03
C LEU A 298 15.22 2.30 -15.40
N THR A 299 14.71 2.96 -16.46
CA THR A 299 14.77 2.41 -17.82
C THR A 299 16.16 2.46 -18.43
N LYS A 300 17.05 3.34 -17.95
CA LYS A 300 18.43 3.47 -18.44
C LYS A 300 19.36 2.38 -17.89
N GLU A 301 18.92 1.64 -16.89
CA GLU A 301 19.70 0.60 -16.21
C GLU A 301 19.28 -0.82 -16.69
N MET A 302 18.33 -0.92 -17.61
CA MET A 302 17.88 -2.16 -18.27
C MET A 302 18.51 -2.30 -19.66
#